data_0db78b0173c511200551f1aed7f968f3
#
_entry.id   0db78b0173c511200551f1aed7f968f3
#
_cell.length_a   1.000
_cell.length_b   1.000
_cell.length_c   1.000
_cell.angle_alpha   90.00
_cell.angle_beta   90.00
_cell.angle_gamma   90.00
#
_symmetry.space_group_name_H-M   'P 1'
#
loop_
_entity.id
_entity.type
_entity.pdbx_description
1 polymer ?
#
loop_
_entity_poly.entity_id
_entity_poly.type
_entity_poly.pdbx_seq_one_letter_code
_entity_poly.pdbx_strand_id
1 'polypeptide(L)'
;MKHITILSASVREGAKSPRVARYFKQYIESNNLATVSILDLAEYNFPIFTERLRLQKNPSEKTIDFAEKIKSADAILIVTPEYNGGYPASLKNVTDLLYDEWKHKPIGISMVSAGPFAGTQVITSLLFTLWKIGATMVPAMFPVATIEKSFDENGNATDKEATDKRAAAFLKELLWYTEKLSN
;
A
#
# COMPACT_ATOMS: atom_id res chain seq x y z
N MET A 1 9.80 5.46 -17.34
CA MET A 1 10.07 4.85 -16.01
C MET A 1 8.73 4.49 -15.42
N LYS A 2 8.56 3.32 -14.81
CA LYS A 2 7.30 2.90 -14.18
C LYS A 2 6.98 3.77 -12.97
N HIS A 3 5.69 3.88 -12.62
CA HIS A 3 5.22 4.63 -11.46
C HIS A 3 4.57 3.70 -10.44
N ILE A 4 5.09 3.72 -9.21
CA ILE A 4 4.55 2.96 -8.08
C ILE A 4 3.82 3.93 -7.14
N THR A 5 2.55 3.67 -6.88
CA THR A 5 1.81 4.37 -5.85
C THR A 5 1.87 3.59 -4.54
N ILE A 6 2.43 4.20 -3.50
CA ILE A 6 2.44 3.63 -2.14
C ILE A 6 1.20 4.10 -1.41
N LEU A 7 0.33 3.16 -1.01
CA LEU A 7 -0.87 3.45 -0.23
C LEU A 7 -0.61 3.22 1.26
N SER A 8 -0.49 4.31 2.03
CA SER A 8 -0.36 4.29 3.48
C SER A 8 -1.75 4.20 4.12
N ALA A 9 -2.09 3.02 4.66
CA ALA A 9 -3.48 2.67 4.96
C ALA A 9 -3.99 3.13 6.33
N SER A 10 -3.12 3.50 7.28
CA SER A 10 -3.52 3.83 8.64
C SER A 10 -3.95 5.29 8.79
N VAL A 11 -5.13 5.51 9.38
CA VAL A 11 -5.62 6.85 9.78
C VAL A 11 -5.56 7.06 11.30
N ARG A 12 -4.97 6.12 12.02
CA ARG A 12 -4.90 6.17 13.48
C ARG A 12 -3.94 7.27 13.93
N GLU A 13 -4.31 8.05 14.94
CA GLU A 13 -3.40 8.97 15.60
C GLU A 13 -2.17 8.23 16.15
N GLY A 14 -0.98 8.75 15.90
CA GLY A 14 0.28 8.09 16.27
C GLY A 14 0.61 6.83 15.47
N ALA A 15 0.02 6.66 14.28
CA ALA A 15 0.33 5.54 13.38
C ALA A 15 1.82 5.48 13.04
N LYS A 16 2.39 4.28 13.05
CA LYS A 16 3.81 4.04 12.77
C LYS A 16 4.06 3.37 11.41
N SER A 17 3.03 2.78 10.80
CA SER A 17 3.15 2.21 9.45
C SER A 17 3.59 3.20 8.37
N PRO A 18 3.32 4.53 8.44
CA PRO A 18 3.86 5.49 7.49
C PRO A 18 5.40 5.55 7.42
N ARG A 19 6.12 5.09 8.48
CA ARG A 19 7.59 4.95 8.46
C ARG A 19 8.04 4.01 7.34
N VAL A 20 7.31 2.90 7.16
CA VAL A 20 7.59 1.92 6.09
C VAL A 20 7.27 2.47 4.70
N ALA A 21 6.22 3.27 4.57
CA ALA A 21 5.91 3.95 3.32
C ALA A 21 7.03 4.92 2.91
N ARG A 22 7.57 5.70 3.88
CA ARG A 22 8.72 6.59 3.66
C ARG A 22 9.99 5.81 3.30
N TYR A 23 10.26 4.69 3.99
CA TYR A 23 11.37 3.81 3.65
C TYR A 23 11.31 3.33 2.19
N PHE A 24 10.18 2.80 1.76
CA PHE A 24 10.03 2.33 0.39
C PHE A 24 10.17 3.44 -0.65
N LYS A 25 9.61 4.62 -0.38
CA LYS A 25 9.81 5.77 -1.26
C LYS A 25 11.30 6.08 -1.43
N GLN A 26 12.02 6.25 -0.34
CA GLN A 26 13.47 6.54 -0.35
C GLN A 26 14.25 5.43 -1.05
N TYR A 27 13.95 4.17 -0.74
CA TYR A 27 14.65 3.02 -1.33
C TYR A 27 14.44 2.94 -2.86
N ILE A 28 13.20 3.08 -3.31
CA ILE A 28 12.87 3.00 -4.75
C ILE A 28 13.52 4.15 -5.52
N GLU A 29 13.44 5.37 -5.01
CA GLU A 29 14.02 6.56 -5.65
C GLU A 29 15.55 6.52 -5.65
N SER A 30 16.18 6.18 -4.51
CA SER A 30 17.66 6.11 -4.41
C SER A 30 18.29 5.05 -5.32
N ASN A 31 17.54 3.99 -5.62
CA ASN A 31 18.00 2.93 -6.53
C ASN A 31 17.48 3.11 -7.97
N ASN A 32 16.82 4.24 -8.29
CA ASN A 32 16.27 4.53 -9.62
C ASN A 32 15.38 3.41 -10.18
N LEU A 33 14.60 2.74 -9.33
CA LEU A 33 13.77 1.60 -9.72
C LEU A 33 12.46 2.04 -10.40
N ALA A 34 11.83 3.10 -9.89
CA ALA A 34 10.58 3.65 -10.38
C ALA A 34 10.41 5.10 -9.88
N THR A 35 9.45 5.84 -10.43
CA THR A 35 8.91 7.04 -9.78
C THR A 35 7.91 6.65 -8.71
N VAL A 36 7.77 7.46 -7.65
CA VAL A 36 6.94 7.10 -6.48
C VAL A 36 6.06 8.25 -6.04
N SER A 37 4.81 7.95 -5.73
CA SER A 37 3.92 8.81 -4.93
C SER A 37 3.43 8.07 -3.69
N ILE A 38 3.19 8.81 -2.59
CA ILE A 38 2.54 8.26 -1.39
C ILE A 38 1.12 8.84 -1.34
N LEU A 39 0.13 7.96 -1.21
CA LEU A 39 -1.24 8.31 -0.86
C LEU A 39 -1.45 7.95 0.60
N ASP A 40 -1.45 8.94 1.49
CA ASP A 40 -1.71 8.72 2.91
C ASP A 40 -3.20 8.89 3.19
N LEU A 41 -3.88 7.82 3.61
CA LEU A 41 -5.31 7.87 3.92
C LEU A 41 -5.65 8.76 5.10
N ALA A 42 -4.68 9.05 5.99
CA ALA A 42 -4.88 10.03 7.06
C ALA A 42 -5.01 11.47 6.50
N GLU A 43 -4.25 11.82 5.46
CA GLU A 43 -4.34 13.14 4.80
C GLU A 43 -5.61 13.27 3.97
N TYR A 44 -6.00 12.21 3.26
CA TYR A 44 -7.26 12.18 2.53
C TYR A 44 -8.48 12.30 3.45
N ASN A 45 -8.43 11.65 4.61
CA ASN A 45 -9.50 11.67 5.62
C ASN A 45 -10.89 11.49 5.01
N PHE A 46 -11.06 10.40 4.26
CA PHE A 46 -12.34 10.10 3.63
C PHE A 46 -13.42 9.78 4.66
N PRO A 47 -14.66 10.31 4.50
CA PRO A 47 -15.80 9.80 5.25
C PRO A 47 -16.06 8.33 4.90
N ILE A 48 -16.83 7.64 5.74
CA ILE A 48 -17.31 6.30 5.38
C ILE A 48 -18.07 6.42 4.05
N PHE A 49 -17.69 5.62 3.06
CA PHE A 49 -18.29 5.70 1.75
C PHE A 49 -19.79 5.33 1.78
N THR A 50 -20.57 6.06 1.03
CA THR A 50 -22.01 5.82 0.91
C THR A 50 -22.37 5.23 -0.46
N GLU A 51 -21.51 5.46 -1.45
CA GLU A 51 -21.69 4.95 -2.80
C GLU A 51 -20.33 4.90 -3.55
N ARG A 52 -20.20 3.96 -4.46
CA ARG A 52 -19.03 3.81 -5.33
C ARG A 52 -18.85 5.03 -6.23
N LEU A 53 -17.60 5.42 -6.46
CA LEU A 53 -17.27 6.59 -7.29
C LEU A 53 -18.04 6.61 -8.61
N ARG A 54 -18.09 5.50 -9.32
CA ARG A 54 -18.77 5.40 -10.63
C ARG A 54 -20.28 5.66 -10.59
N LEU A 55 -20.91 5.65 -9.41
CA LEU A 55 -22.35 5.88 -9.21
C LEU A 55 -22.62 7.21 -8.49
N GLN A 56 -21.57 7.91 -8.04
CA GLN A 56 -21.71 9.22 -7.42
C GLN A 56 -22.07 10.28 -8.45
N LYS A 57 -23.12 11.07 -8.17
CA LYS A 57 -23.50 12.19 -9.05
C LYS A 57 -22.53 13.36 -8.97
N ASN A 58 -22.03 13.65 -7.78
CA ASN A 58 -21.12 14.76 -7.49
C ASN A 58 -19.96 14.27 -6.59
N PRO A 59 -18.99 13.52 -7.13
CA PRO A 59 -17.83 13.10 -6.35
C PRO A 59 -17.00 14.29 -5.92
N SER A 60 -16.40 14.21 -4.71
CA SER A 60 -15.49 15.25 -4.24
C SER A 60 -14.18 15.29 -5.07
N GLU A 61 -13.55 16.45 -5.15
CA GLU A 61 -12.25 16.60 -5.81
C GLU A 61 -11.20 15.64 -5.22
N LYS A 62 -11.21 15.42 -3.90
CA LYS A 62 -10.34 14.44 -3.24
C LYS A 62 -10.58 13.02 -3.74
N THR A 63 -11.84 12.65 -3.97
CA THR A 63 -12.20 11.32 -4.47
C THR A 63 -11.70 11.13 -5.90
N ILE A 64 -11.87 12.15 -6.74
CA ILE A 64 -11.40 12.15 -8.13
C ILE A 64 -9.87 12.05 -8.16
N ASP A 65 -9.16 12.91 -7.42
CA ASP A 65 -7.69 12.91 -7.32
C ASP A 65 -7.14 11.55 -6.86
N PHE A 66 -7.75 10.96 -5.83
CA PHE A 66 -7.36 9.63 -5.34
C PHE A 66 -7.56 8.55 -6.41
N ALA A 67 -8.70 8.55 -7.07
CA ALA A 67 -9.03 7.58 -8.12
C ALA A 67 -8.06 7.68 -9.32
N GLU A 68 -7.74 8.90 -9.75
CA GLU A 68 -6.81 9.14 -10.84
C GLU A 68 -5.40 8.66 -10.50
N LYS A 69 -4.93 8.89 -9.27
CA LYS A 69 -3.62 8.41 -8.79
C LYS A 69 -3.56 6.88 -8.69
N ILE A 70 -4.63 6.23 -8.25
CA ILE A 70 -4.72 4.76 -8.28
C ILE A 70 -4.76 4.26 -9.73
N LYS A 71 -5.56 4.88 -10.59
CA LYS A 71 -5.72 4.49 -11.99
C LYS A 71 -4.43 4.65 -12.79
N SER A 72 -3.71 5.75 -12.62
CA SER A 72 -2.49 6.06 -13.36
C SER A 72 -1.25 5.28 -12.88
N ALA A 73 -1.28 4.68 -11.69
CA ALA A 73 -0.18 3.87 -11.19
C ALA A 73 0.05 2.63 -12.06
N ASP A 74 1.31 2.31 -12.35
CA ASP A 74 1.68 1.03 -12.97
C ASP A 74 1.60 -0.13 -11.96
N ALA A 75 1.87 0.14 -10.68
CA ALA A 75 1.72 -0.80 -9.57
C ALA A 75 1.35 -0.08 -8.28
N ILE A 76 0.81 -0.83 -7.32
CA ILE A 76 0.47 -0.32 -5.99
C ILE A 76 1.23 -1.11 -4.93
N LEU A 77 1.82 -0.39 -3.99
CA LEU A 77 2.39 -0.95 -2.78
C LEU A 77 1.49 -0.56 -1.59
N ILE A 78 0.74 -1.48 -1.03
CA ILE A 78 -0.07 -1.23 0.15
C ILE A 78 0.78 -1.43 1.40
N VAL A 79 0.92 -0.38 2.21
CA VAL A 79 1.51 -0.45 3.55
C VAL A 79 0.37 -0.38 4.57
N THR A 80 0.10 -1.48 5.25
CA THR A 80 -1.05 -1.62 6.14
C THR A 80 -0.67 -2.14 7.52
N PRO A 81 -1.20 -1.55 8.61
CA PRO A 81 -1.13 -2.21 9.91
C PRO A 81 -2.14 -3.34 10.00
N GLU A 82 -1.98 -4.17 11.04
CA GLU A 82 -2.98 -5.14 11.46
C GLU A 82 -3.79 -4.57 12.64
N TYR A 83 -5.10 -4.57 12.51
CA TYR A 83 -6.03 -4.23 13.59
C TYR A 83 -6.96 -5.42 13.85
N ASN A 84 -6.79 -6.08 15.00
CA ASN A 84 -7.63 -7.20 15.43
C ASN A 84 -7.72 -8.34 14.36
N GLY A 85 -6.59 -8.71 13.77
CA GLY A 85 -6.52 -9.77 12.76
C GLY A 85 -6.92 -9.36 11.35
N GLY A 86 -7.26 -8.08 11.12
CA GLY A 86 -7.68 -7.57 9.82
C GLY A 86 -6.95 -6.30 9.41
N TYR A 87 -7.24 -5.82 8.21
CA TYR A 87 -6.75 -4.54 7.72
C TYR A 87 -7.66 -3.38 8.20
N PRO A 88 -7.14 -2.11 8.23
CA PRO A 88 -7.90 -0.96 8.71
C PRO A 88 -9.20 -0.71 7.94
N ALA A 89 -10.22 -0.21 8.63
CA ALA A 89 -11.47 0.22 8.01
C ALA A 89 -11.24 1.28 6.92
N SER A 90 -10.24 2.16 7.08
CA SER A 90 -9.82 3.14 6.07
C SER A 90 -9.40 2.50 4.75
N LEU A 91 -8.68 1.38 4.79
CA LEU A 91 -8.30 0.65 3.59
C LEU A 91 -9.54 -0.03 2.94
N LYS A 92 -10.41 -0.63 3.74
CA LYS A 92 -11.67 -1.20 3.23
C LYS A 92 -12.53 -0.13 2.57
N ASN A 93 -12.61 1.04 3.20
CA ASN A 93 -13.37 2.18 2.72
C ASN A 93 -12.97 2.59 1.30
N VAL A 94 -11.68 2.77 1.03
CA VAL A 94 -11.20 3.17 -0.31
C VAL A 94 -11.23 2.01 -1.31
N THR A 95 -11.11 0.78 -0.83
CA THR A 95 -11.26 -0.42 -1.69
C THR A 95 -12.69 -0.54 -2.21
N ASP A 96 -13.68 -0.19 -1.38
CA ASP A 96 -15.09 -0.22 -1.77
C ASP A 96 -15.52 1.02 -2.55
N LEU A 97 -14.90 2.18 -2.27
CA LEU A 97 -15.15 3.44 -2.97
C LEU A 97 -14.80 3.35 -4.46
N LEU A 98 -13.69 2.68 -4.77
CA LEU A 98 -13.22 2.41 -6.13
C LEU A 98 -13.55 0.97 -6.53
N TYR A 99 -13.52 0.69 -7.83
CA TYR A 99 -13.74 -0.66 -8.35
C TYR A 99 -12.89 -0.96 -9.60
N ASP A 100 -13.13 -0.23 -10.68
CA ASP A 100 -12.44 -0.47 -11.95
C ASP A 100 -10.97 -0.03 -11.89
N GLU A 101 -10.64 0.91 -11.03
CA GLU A 101 -9.30 1.47 -10.83
C GLU A 101 -8.31 0.44 -10.27
N TRP A 102 -8.82 -0.58 -9.57
CA TRP A 102 -8.01 -1.68 -9.01
C TRP A 102 -7.74 -2.82 -10.01
N LYS A 103 -8.55 -2.92 -11.08
CA LYS A 103 -8.46 -4.05 -12.01
C LYS A 103 -7.10 -4.12 -12.69
N HIS A 104 -6.58 -5.36 -12.75
CA HIS A 104 -5.29 -5.69 -13.35
C HIS A 104 -4.08 -4.98 -12.75
N LYS A 105 -4.24 -4.23 -11.64
CA LYS A 105 -3.12 -3.60 -10.97
C LYS A 105 -2.28 -4.65 -10.24
N PRO A 106 -0.96 -4.71 -10.48
CA PRO A 106 -0.05 -5.45 -9.60
C PRO A 106 -0.02 -4.79 -8.23
N ILE A 107 -0.36 -5.56 -7.20
CA ILE A 107 -0.39 -5.06 -5.81
C ILE A 107 0.56 -5.88 -4.95
N GLY A 108 1.60 -5.23 -4.42
CA GLY A 108 2.45 -5.74 -3.35
C GLY A 108 1.94 -5.29 -1.99
N ILE A 109 2.14 -6.12 -0.96
CA ILE A 109 1.65 -5.83 0.39
C ILE A 109 2.81 -5.84 1.39
N SER A 110 2.91 -4.76 2.17
CA SER A 110 3.72 -4.67 3.37
C SER A 110 2.81 -4.58 4.60
N MET A 111 2.89 -5.57 5.48
CA MET A 111 2.16 -5.61 6.73
C MET A 111 3.05 -5.12 7.87
N VAL A 112 2.48 -4.34 8.78
CA VAL A 112 3.22 -3.68 9.85
C VAL A 112 2.55 -3.91 11.20
N SER A 113 3.30 -4.34 12.21
CA SER A 113 2.79 -4.44 13.57
C SER A 113 3.78 -3.95 14.63
N ALA A 114 3.24 -3.60 15.80
CA ALA A 114 4.03 -3.35 16.98
C ALA A 114 4.54 -4.64 17.64
N GLY A 115 3.85 -5.75 17.41
CA GLY A 115 4.17 -7.08 17.93
C GLY A 115 5.11 -7.89 17.03
N PRO A 116 5.50 -9.11 17.45
CA PRO A 116 6.46 -9.95 16.77
C PRO A 116 5.91 -10.64 15.51
N PHE A 117 4.59 -10.72 15.32
CA PHE A 117 3.96 -11.46 14.23
C PHE A 117 3.86 -10.66 12.91
N ALA A 118 4.41 -9.44 12.88
CA ALA A 118 4.54 -8.61 11.69
C ALA A 118 3.21 -8.30 10.95
N GLY A 119 2.06 -8.45 11.61
CA GLY A 119 0.76 -8.17 11.00
C GLY A 119 0.33 -9.15 9.92
N THR A 120 0.87 -10.36 9.92
CA THR A 120 0.68 -11.33 8.82
C THR A 120 -0.76 -11.83 8.66
N GLN A 121 -1.60 -11.74 9.70
CA GLN A 121 -3.00 -12.18 9.62
C GLN A 121 -3.85 -11.32 8.67
N VAL A 122 -3.46 -10.06 8.45
CA VAL A 122 -4.10 -9.16 7.46
C VAL A 122 -4.25 -9.82 6.10
N ILE A 123 -3.27 -10.64 5.71
CA ILE A 123 -3.21 -11.22 4.38
C ILE A 123 -4.45 -12.06 4.06
N THR A 124 -4.97 -12.78 5.04
CA THR A 124 -6.10 -13.69 4.88
C THR A 124 -7.35 -12.98 4.33
N SER A 125 -7.69 -11.82 4.90
CA SER A 125 -8.87 -11.05 4.49
C SER A 125 -8.59 -10.09 3.33
N LEU A 126 -7.38 -9.50 3.30
CA LEU A 126 -7.02 -8.50 2.29
C LEU A 126 -6.82 -9.14 0.90
N LEU A 127 -6.17 -10.29 0.81
CA LEU A 127 -5.99 -10.99 -0.46
C LEU A 127 -7.31 -11.31 -1.13
N PHE A 128 -8.26 -11.87 -0.39
CA PHE A 128 -9.58 -12.19 -0.95
C PHE A 128 -10.32 -10.94 -1.44
N THR A 129 -10.26 -9.86 -0.67
CA THR A 129 -10.89 -8.58 -1.03
C THR A 129 -10.32 -8.04 -2.35
N LEU A 130 -8.99 -7.95 -2.47
CA LEU A 130 -8.32 -7.42 -3.66
C LEU A 130 -8.49 -8.34 -4.88
N TRP A 131 -8.38 -9.65 -4.69
CA TRP A 131 -8.67 -10.62 -5.75
C TRP A 131 -10.09 -10.48 -6.29
N LYS A 132 -11.08 -10.30 -5.40
CA LYS A 132 -12.50 -10.21 -5.78
C LYS A 132 -12.80 -8.99 -6.65
N ILE A 133 -12.06 -7.90 -6.51
CA ILE A 133 -12.20 -6.69 -7.34
C ILE A 133 -11.30 -6.70 -8.59
N GLY A 134 -10.60 -7.81 -8.85
CA GLY A 134 -9.81 -8.01 -10.06
C GLY A 134 -8.38 -7.45 -10.01
N ALA A 135 -7.85 -7.14 -8.83
CA ALA A 135 -6.45 -6.80 -8.67
C ALA A 135 -5.55 -8.03 -8.85
N THR A 136 -4.34 -7.83 -9.33
CA THR A 136 -3.33 -8.87 -9.45
C THR A 136 -2.42 -8.87 -8.21
N MET A 137 -2.55 -9.90 -7.38
CA MET A 137 -1.76 -10.00 -6.16
C MET A 137 -0.37 -10.54 -6.45
N VAL A 138 0.65 -9.78 -6.04
CA VAL A 138 2.04 -10.21 -6.10
C VAL A 138 2.29 -11.17 -4.93
N PRO A 139 2.84 -12.38 -5.17
CA PRO A 139 3.01 -13.38 -4.09
C PRO A 139 4.08 -13.01 -3.06
N ALA A 140 4.98 -12.09 -3.39
CA ALA A 140 5.95 -11.56 -2.43
C ALA A 140 5.30 -10.62 -1.42
N MET A 141 5.73 -10.70 -0.17
CA MET A 141 5.26 -9.86 0.92
C MET A 141 6.42 -9.22 1.69
N PHE A 142 6.17 -8.07 2.30
CA PHE A 142 7.15 -7.40 3.15
C PHE A 142 6.61 -7.21 4.58
N PRO A 143 6.66 -8.24 5.43
CA PRO A 143 6.22 -8.14 6.82
C PRO A 143 7.23 -7.38 7.67
N VAL A 144 6.72 -6.48 8.55
CA VAL A 144 7.49 -5.66 9.49
C VAL A 144 6.97 -5.90 10.91
N ALA A 145 7.76 -6.61 11.70
CA ALA A 145 7.53 -6.78 13.12
C ALA A 145 8.12 -5.62 13.91
N THR A 146 7.62 -5.42 15.14
CA THR A 146 8.20 -4.47 16.12
C THR A 146 8.62 -3.13 15.50
N ILE A 147 7.72 -2.50 14.81
CA ILE A 147 7.96 -1.31 13.96
C ILE A 147 8.81 -0.24 14.65
N GLU A 148 8.63 0.00 15.95
CA GLU A 148 9.37 1.01 16.70
C GLU A 148 10.87 0.69 16.82
N LYS A 149 11.20 -0.61 16.78
CA LYS A 149 12.60 -1.08 16.83
C LYS A 149 13.19 -1.23 15.43
N SER A 150 12.34 -1.36 14.42
CA SER A 150 12.75 -1.67 13.05
C SER A 150 12.98 -0.42 12.20
N PHE A 151 12.23 0.67 12.46
CA PHE A 151 12.30 1.90 11.68
C PHE A 151 12.16 3.14 12.58
N ASP A 152 12.98 4.16 12.32
CA ASP A 152 12.80 5.48 12.92
C ASP A 152 11.62 6.25 12.30
N GLU A 153 11.36 7.46 12.79
CA GLU A 153 10.24 8.31 12.31
C GLU A 153 10.42 8.80 10.88
N ASN A 154 11.64 8.85 10.39
CA ASN A 154 11.96 9.26 9.02
C ASN A 154 11.92 8.11 8.02
N GLY A 155 11.71 6.88 8.50
CA GLY A 155 11.71 5.67 7.68
C GLY A 155 13.09 5.04 7.49
N ASN A 156 14.10 5.44 8.28
CA ASN A 156 15.38 4.76 8.25
C ASN A 156 15.30 3.43 8.97
N ALA A 157 15.74 2.36 8.32
CA ALA A 157 15.77 1.03 8.92
C ALA A 157 16.92 0.91 9.93
N THR A 158 16.66 0.31 11.10
CA THR A 158 17.67 0.05 12.14
C THR A 158 18.73 -0.93 11.63
N ASP A 159 18.30 -2.02 10.98
CA ASP A 159 19.18 -2.92 10.23
C ASP A 159 18.99 -2.66 8.73
N LYS A 160 19.75 -1.69 8.23
CA LYS A 160 19.62 -1.25 6.84
C LYS A 160 19.96 -2.35 5.85
N GLU A 161 21.03 -3.11 6.09
CA GLU A 161 21.52 -4.12 5.15
C GLU A 161 20.50 -5.27 4.99
N ALA A 162 20.04 -5.84 6.09
CA ALA A 162 19.04 -6.91 6.05
C ALA A 162 17.70 -6.41 5.48
N THR A 163 17.30 -5.18 5.83
CA THR A 163 16.06 -4.58 5.34
C THR A 163 16.12 -4.31 3.83
N ASP A 164 17.21 -3.73 3.35
CA ASP A 164 17.42 -3.44 1.92
C ASP A 164 17.46 -4.74 1.09
N LYS A 165 18.09 -5.79 1.58
CA LYS A 165 18.11 -7.11 0.92
C LYS A 165 16.69 -7.68 0.76
N ARG A 166 15.85 -7.57 1.79
CA ARG A 166 14.45 -7.99 1.75
C ARG A 166 13.63 -7.11 0.80
N ALA A 167 13.85 -5.80 0.85
CA ALA A 167 13.16 -4.84 -0.02
C ALA A 167 13.52 -5.07 -1.50
N ALA A 168 14.79 -5.35 -1.80
CA ALA A 168 15.24 -5.68 -3.15
C ALA A 168 14.48 -6.91 -3.71
N ALA A 169 14.39 -7.98 -2.93
CA ALA A 169 13.69 -9.19 -3.33
C ALA A 169 12.19 -8.94 -3.56
N PHE A 170 11.54 -8.22 -2.65
CA PHE A 170 10.13 -7.86 -2.74
C PHE A 170 9.83 -6.97 -3.95
N LEU A 171 10.61 -5.90 -4.14
CA LEU A 171 10.41 -4.97 -5.25
C LEU A 171 10.75 -5.57 -6.60
N LYS A 172 11.74 -6.47 -6.67
CA LYS A 172 12.05 -7.22 -7.89
C LYS A 172 10.83 -7.99 -8.38
N GLU A 173 10.10 -8.63 -7.48
CA GLU A 173 8.89 -9.37 -7.82
C GLU A 173 7.76 -8.41 -8.23
N LEU A 174 7.53 -7.34 -7.48
CA LEU A 174 6.52 -6.34 -7.83
C LEU A 174 6.77 -5.73 -9.21
N LEU A 175 8.00 -5.35 -9.52
CA LEU A 175 8.38 -4.77 -10.81
C LEU A 175 8.25 -5.78 -11.94
N TRP A 176 8.57 -7.05 -11.72
CA TRP A 176 8.37 -8.10 -12.72
C TRP A 176 6.89 -8.22 -13.14
N TYR A 177 5.98 -8.26 -12.17
CA TYR A 177 4.53 -8.24 -12.45
C TYR A 177 4.11 -6.96 -13.17
N THR A 178 4.66 -5.82 -12.75
CA THR A 178 4.38 -4.51 -13.36
C THR A 178 4.76 -4.49 -14.85
N GLU A 179 5.92 -5.02 -15.19
CA GLU A 179 6.38 -5.11 -16.58
C GLU A 179 5.52 -6.06 -17.41
N LYS A 180 5.16 -7.22 -16.86
CA LYS A 180 4.40 -8.25 -17.57
C LYS A 180 2.95 -7.87 -17.82
N LEU A 181 2.34 -7.06 -16.96
CA LEU A 181 0.94 -6.64 -17.07
C LEU A 181 0.77 -5.28 -17.78
N SER A 182 1.85 -4.60 -18.13
CA SER A 182 1.82 -3.31 -18.83
C SER A 182 1.82 -3.44 -20.37
N ASN A 183 1.73 -4.65 -20.89
CA ASN A 183 1.73 -4.92 -22.33
C ASN A 183 0.31 -5.12 -22.87
#